data_0ff4184c08e5c6d0c62f341153bf2172
#
_entry.id   0ff4184c08e5c6d0c62f341153bf2172
#
_cell.length_a   1.000
_cell.length_b   1.000
_cell.length_c   1.000
_cell.angle_alpha   90.00
_cell.angle_beta   90.00
_cell.angle_gamma   90.00
#
_symmetry.space_group_name_H-M   'P 1'
#
loop_
_entity.id
_entity.type
_entity.pdbx_description
1 polymer ?
#
loop_
_entity_poly.entity_id
_entity_poly.type
_entity_poly.pdbx_seq_one_letter_code
_entity_poly.pdbx_strand_id
1 'polypeptide(L)'
;MKYSMITILGPTASGKTSLAAALAARINSLGAHLSGTPAKGAEIISADSRQVYRGMDIGTGKDLADYTIHGKQIPYHLIDICEPGTKYNLFEYQQDFYDAYQDIQKRGAFPILCGGTGLYIESVLKGYHLSPVPQNPELRESLAHKSLEELTLILKELKAKTGSNMHNRTDVDTAQRAIRAIEIESYNLEHPMPERELPAVDSLIIGISIDRDARREKISRRLKQRLDEGMVDEIKGLLDRGIPAENLIYYGLEYKFITEYVIGKTSYDEMYRGLEIAIHQFAKRQMTWFRGMERRGFTIHWVDALQPMEKKVETVLELMRS
;
A
#
# COMPACT_ATOMS: atom_id res chain seq x y z
N MET A 1 21.61 -15.55 2.28
CA MET A 1 20.24 -15.81 1.78
C MET A 1 20.13 -15.35 0.34
N LYS A 2 19.35 -16.05 -0.47
CA LYS A 2 19.05 -15.65 -1.85
C LYS A 2 18.26 -14.34 -1.92
N TYR A 3 17.43 -14.08 -0.92
CA TYR A 3 16.57 -12.91 -0.83
C TYR A 3 16.96 -12.02 0.34
N SER A 4 16.95 -10.71 0.11
CA SER A 4 17.20 -9.68 1.13
C SER A 4 15.94 -9.26 1.89
N MET A 5 14.74 -9.64 1.40
CA MET A 5 13.43 -9.33 1.95
C MET A 5 12.38 -10.37 1.54
N ILE A 6 11.27 -10.46 2.28
CA ILE A 6 10.04 -11.11 1.81
C ILE A 6 8.98 -10.03 1.60
N THR A 7 8.21 -10.14 0.52
CA THR A 7 7.03 -9.30 0.27
C THR A 7 5.77 -10.15 0.38
N ILE A 8 4.85 -9.78 1.28
CA ILE A 8 3.54 -10.43 1.43
C ILE A 8 2.48 -9.47 0.91
N LEU A 9 1.83 -9.83 -0.18
CA LEU A 9 0.81 -9.03 -0.83
C LEU A 9 -0.51 -9.80 -0.97
N GLY A 10 -1.59 -9.07 -1.18
CA GLY A 10 -2.91 -9.68 -1.38
C GLY A 10 -4.03 -8.64 -1.19
N PRO A 11 -5.27 -8.98 -1.53
CA PRO A 11 -6.39 -8.06 -1.39
C PRO A 11 -6.74 -7.79 0.08
N THR A 12 -7.58 -6.77 0.31
CA THR A 12 -8.13 -6.54 1.66
C THR A 12 -8.86 -7.78 2.17
N ALA A 13 -8.84 -7.99 3.48
CA ALA A 13 -9.43 -9.14 4.19
C ALA A 13 -8.85 -10.52 3.82
N SER A 14 -7.65 -10.60 3.22
CA SER A 14 -6.99 -11.87 2.88
C SER A 14 -6.14 -12.49 4.00
N GLY A 15 -5.86 -11.76 5.10
CA GLY A 15 -5.03 -12.24 6.20
C GLY A 15 -3.52 -12.03 6.00
N LYS A 16 -3.13 -11.01 5.23
CA LYS A 16 -1.71 -10.65 4.99
C LYS A 16 -0.95 -10.36 6.28
N THR A 17 -1.50 -9.49 7.13
CA THR A 17 -0.87 -9.05 8.37
C THR A 17 -0.63 -10.22 9.30
N SER A 18 -1.65 -11.05 9.51
CA SER A 18 -1.54 -12.24 10.34
C SER A 18 -0.47 -13.22 9.82
N LEU A 19 -0.35 -13.40 8.48
CA LEU A 19 0.73 -14.23 7.92
C LEU A 19 2.09 -13.59 8.11
N ALA A 20 2.23 -12.27 7.90
CA ALA A 20 3.49 -11.56 8.09
C ALA A 20 3.97 -11.64 9.53
N ALA A 21 3.07 -11.45 10.50
CA ALA A 21 3.38 -11.53 11.92
C ALA A 21 3.74 -12.96 12.36
N ALA A 22 2.99 -13.98 11.90
CA ALA A 22 3.28 -15.38 12.18
C ALA A 22 4.63 -15.80 11.59
N LEU A 23 4.94 -15.38 10.37
CA LEU A 23 6.22 -15.63 9.72
C LEU A 23 7.37 -14.94 10.47
N ALA A 24 7.22 -13.67 10.85
CA ALA A 24 8.21 -12.95 11.64
C ALA A 24 8.46 -13.66 12.98
N ALA A 25 7.40 -14.04 13.70
CA ALA A 25 7.52 -14.79 14.96
C ALA A 25 8.27 -16.12 14.76
N ARG A 26 7.99 -16.81 13.66
CA ARG A 26 8.67 -18.08 13.34
C ARG A 26 10.15 -17.87 13.02
N ILE A 27 10.49 -16.85 12.23
CA ILE A 27 11.89 -16.47 11.96
C ILE A 27 12.61 -16.13 13.28
N ASN A 28 11.96 -15.35 14.16
CA ASN A 28 12.50 -15.00 15.47
C ASN A 28 12.77 -16.24 16.36
N SER A 29 11.93 -17.28 16.25
CA SER A 29 12.09 -18.51 17.01
C SER A 29 13.18 -19.44 16.47
N LEU A 30 13.45 -19.39 15.16
CA LEU A 30 14.45 -20.25 14.50
C LEU A 30 15.88 -19.71 14.69
N GLY A 31 16.04 -18.45 15.05
CA GLY A 31 17.34 -17.82 15.25
C GLY A 31 18.28 -17.95 14.04
N ALA A 32 19.56 -18.14 14.29
CA ALA A 32 20.63 -18.21 13.28
C ALA A 32 20.51 -19.31 12.22
N HIS A 33 19.56 -20.22 12.33
CA HIS A 33 19.48 -21.41 11.48
C HIS A 33 18.93 -21.16 10.06
N LEU A 34 18.42 -19.98 9.75
CA LEU A 34 17.84 -19.70 8.43
C LEU A 34 18.84 -19.29 7.36
N SER A 35 20.03 -18.82 7.70
CA SER A 35 20.90 -18.16 6.72
C SER A 35 22.41 -18.27 6.93
N GLY A 36 22.87 -19.03 7.92
CA GLY A 36 24.30 -19.01 8.28
C GLY A 36 24.77 -17.67 8.90
N THR A 37 23.97 -16.62 8.84
CA THR A 37 24.19 -15.36 9.53
C THR A 37 23.11 -15.22 10.61
N PRO A 38 23.44 -14.91 11.86
CA PRO A 38 22.45 -14.76 12.92
C PRO A 38 21.53 -13.58 12.63
N ALA A 39 20.32 -13.85 12.12
CA ALA A 39 19.29 -12.84 12.05
C ALA A 39 18.82 -12.50 13.46
N LYS A 40 18.92 -11.23 13.85
CA LYS A 40 18.45 -10.74 15.17
C LYS A 40 16.92 -10.59 15.22
N GLY A 41 16.21 -11.33 14.37
CA GLY A 41 14.76 -11.30 14.27
C GLY A 41 14.25 -10.87 12.90
N ALA A 42 12.94 -10.72 12.78
CA ALA A 42 12.29 -10.18 11.59
C ALA A 42 11.34 -9.05 11.99
N GLU A 43 11.22 -8.05 11.12
CA GLU A 43 10.41 -6.87 11.34
C GLU A 43 9.57 -6.56 10.10
N ILE A 44 8.39 -5.98 10.30
CA ILE A 44 7.43 -5.76 9.23
C ILE A 44 7.44 -4.30 8.80
N ILE A 45 7.51 -4.05 7.48
CA ILE A 45 7.31 -2.73 6.89
C ILE A 45 5.93 -2.73 6.22
N SER A 46 5.06 -1.80 6.63
CA SER A 46 3.72 -1.69 6.02
C SER A 46 3.80 -1.08 4.61
N ALA A 47 3.09 -1.69 3.67
CA ALA A 47 2.83 -1.16 2.32
C ALA A 47 1.33 -0.85 2.15
N ASP A 48 0.77 -0.12 3.10
CA ASP A 48 -0.60 0.36 3.05
C ASP A 48 -0.64 1.89 3.14
N SER A 49 -1.18 2.53 2.11
CA SER A 49 -1.20 4.00 1.98
C SER A 49 -2.16 4.70 2.96
N ARG A 50 -2.90 3.95 3.76
CA ARG A 50 -3.84 4.52 4.75
C ARG A 50 -3.39 4.27 6.19
N GLN A 51 -2.66 3.20 6.45
CA GLN A 51 -2.16 2.88 7.78
C GLN A 51 -1.07 3.84 8.29
N VAL A 52 -0.54 4.70 7.43
CA VAL A 52 0.45 5.72 7.79
C VAL A 52 -0.10 6.80 8.71
N TYR A 53 -1.42 7.02 8.76
CA TYR A 53 -2.05 8.11 9.49
C TYR A 53 -2.41 7.73 10.92
N ARG A 54 -1.98 8.55 11.91
CA ARG A 54 -2.26 8.34 13.33
C ARG A 54 -3.73 8.47 13.66
N GLY A 55 -4.24 7.57 14.52
CA GLY A 55 -5.62 7.58 14.97
C GLY A 55 -6.66 7.31 13.88
N MET A 56 -6.22 6.77 12.74
CA MET A 56 -7.07 6.21 11.69
C MET A 56 -6.94 4.69 11.74
N ASP A 57 -7.51 4.04 12.75
CA ASP A 57 -7.17 2.67 13.14
C ASP A 57 -8.19 1.67 12.61
N ILE A 58 -9.46 1.84 12.96
CA ILE A 58 -10.55 0.92 12.60
C ILE A 58 -10.82 1.01 11.09
N GLY A 59 -10.98 2.22 10.56
CA GLY A 59 -11.28 2.44 9.15
C GLY A 59 -10.16 1.98 8.20
N THR A 60 -8.91 2.09 8.59
CA THR A 60 -7.78 1.60 7.77
C THR A 60 -7.44 0.13 8.01
N GLY A 61 -7.97 -0.43 9.09
CA GLY A 61 -7.71 -1.80 9.49
C GLY A 61 -6.27 -2.09 9.83
N LYS A 62 -5.71 -1.27 10.70
CA LYS A 62 -4.35 -1.52 11.21
C LYS A 62 -4.26 -2.84 11.93
N ASP A 63 -5.36 -3.25 12.63
CA ASP A 63 -5.45 -4.51 13.35
C ASP A 63 -4.17 -4.78 14.17
N LEU A 64 -3.72 -3.78 14.97
CA LEU A 64 -2.43 -3.79 15.66
C LEU A 64 -2.25 -5.00 16.59
N ALA A 65 -3.34 -5.61 17.04
CA ALA A 65 -3.31 -6.86 17.80
C ALA A 65 -2.68 -8.03 17.00
N ASP A 66 -2.81 -8.02 15.67
CA ASP A 66 -2.20 -9.04 14.80
C ASP A 66 -0.67 -9.06 14.88
N TYR A 67 -0.04 -7.96 15.29
CA TYR A 67 1.42 -7.86 15.47
C TYR A 67 1.89 -8.43 16.81
N THR A 68 1.00 -8.97 17.64
CA THR A 68 1.36 -9.61 18.92
C THR A 68 1.16 -11.11 18.82
N ILE A 69 2.24 -11.89 18.80
CA ILE A 69 2.23 -13.35 18.69
C ILE A 69 2.78 -13.94 20.00
N HIS A 70 1.98 -14.75 20.67
CA HIS A 70 2.33 -15.37 21.98
C HIS A 70 2.82 -14.36 23.02
N GLY A 71 2.16 -13.19 23.07
CA GLY A 71 2.50 -12.11 24.02
C GLY A 71 3.77 -11.30 23.65
N LYS A 72 4.39 -11.58 22.51
CA LYS A 72 5.54 -10.83 22.00
C LYS A 72 5.13 -9.97 20.82
N GLN A 73 5.42 -8.69 20.89
CA GLN A 73 5.18 -7.76 19.79
C GLN A 73 6.23 -7.95 18.68
N ILE A 74 5.76 -8.11 17.45
CA ILE A 74 6.58 -8.04 16.24
C ILE A 74 6.78 -6.56 15.89
N PRO A 75 8.02 -6.08 15.75
CA PRO A 75 8.27 -4.70 15.34
C PRO A 75 7.69 -4.43 13.95
N TYR A 76 7.08 -3.25 13.82
CA TYR A 76 6.53 -2.79 12.54
C TYR A 76 6.91 -1.33 12.27
N HIS A 77 6.95 -0.98 10.99
CA HIS A 77 7.35 0.32 10.47
C HIS A 77 6.31 0.84 9.48
N LEU A 78 6.30 2.14 9.28
CA LEU A 78 5.42 2.87 8.35
C LEU A 78 3.92 2.73 8.69
N ILE A 79 3.63 2.61 9.98
CA ILE A 79 2.29 2.73 10.56
C ILE A 79 2.36 3.90 11.54
N ASP A 80 1.34 4.76 11.55
CA ASP A 80 1.25 5.93 12.46
C ASP A 80 2.42 6.92 12.35
N ILE A 81 2.89 7.17 11.14
CA ILE A 81 4.01 8.09 10.90
C ILE A 81 3.58 9.50 10.50
N CYS A 82 2.32 9.69 10.06
CA CYS A 82 1.77 10.96 9.60
C CYS A 82 0.56 11.39 10.42
N GLU A 83 0.33 12.69 10.52
CA GLU A 83 -0.90 13.21 11.11
C GLU A 83 -2.07 13.12 10.10
N PRO A 84 -3.28 12.78 10.57
CA PRO A 84 -4.47 12.79 9.73
C PRO A 84 -4.75 14.23 9.23
N GLY A 85 -5.25 14.35 8.01
CA GLY A 85 -5.42 15.64 7.34
C GLY A 85 -4.26 16.01 6.40
N THR A 86 -3.11 15.34 6.50
CA THR A 86 -1.97 15.52 5.59
C THR A 86 -2.08 14.63 4.34
N LYS A 87 -1.24 14.91 3.36
CA LYS A 87 -1.18 14.11 2.12
C LYS A 87 0.18 13.43 2.03
N TYR A 88 0.19 12.14 2.30
CA TYR A 88 1.39 11.31 2.15
C TYR A 88 1.41 10.67 0.76
N ASN A 89 2.50 10.81 0.05
CA ASN A 89 2.62 10.44 -1.36
C ASN A 89 3.61 9.30 -1.61
N LEU A 90 3.68 8.83 -2.85
CA LEU A 90 4.51 7.70 -3.25
C LEU A 90 6.02 7.97 -3.06
N PHE A 91 6.47 9.21 -3.29
CA PHE A 91 7.87 9.59 -3.10
C PHE A 91 8.27 9.51 -1.63
N GLU A 92 7.46 10.09 -0.73
CA GLU A 92 7.67 10.02 0.73
C GLU A 92 7.69 8.57 1.20
N TYR A 93 6.71 7.75 0.74
CA TYR A 93 6.69 6.33 1.05
C TYR A 93 7.97 5.60 0.65
N GLN A 94 8.46 5.85 -0.56
CA GLN A 94 9.67 5.20 -1.04
C GLN A 94 10.91 5.58 -0.22
N GLN A 95 11.03 6.85 0.18
CA GLN A 95 12.11 7.32 1.07
C GLN A 95 12.04 6.60 2.42
N ASP A 96 10.90 6.69 3.09
CA ASP A 96 10.69 6.08 4.41
C ASP A 96 10.87 4.56 4.37
N PHE A 97 10.46 3.92 3.25
CA PHE A 97 10.71 2.50 3.06
C PHE A 97 12.21 2.17 3.04
N TYR A 98 13.01 2.89 2.24
CA TYR A 98 14.44 2.60 2.16
C TYR A 98 15.16 2.90 3.46
N ASP A 99 14.74 3.93 4.19
CA ASP A 99 15.30 4.26 5.50
C ASP A 99 14.99 3.13 6.51
N ALA A 100 13.75 2.67 6.58
CA ALA A 100 13.36 1.55 7.43
C ALA A 100 14.06 0.24 7.02
N TYR A 101 14.10 -0.06 5.72
CA TYR A 101 14.75 -1.26 5.18
C TYR A 101 16.23 -1.32 5.53
N GLN A 102 16.96 -0.23 5.33
CA GLN A 102 18.39 -0.15 5.66
C GLN A 102 18.63 -0.22 7.17
N ASP A 103 17.79 0.43 7.99
CA ASP A 103 17.90 0.37 9.44
C ASP A 103 17.70 -1.06 9.98
N ILE A 104 16.67 -1.75 9.50
CA ILE A 104 16.41 -3.15 9.85
C ILE A 104 17.64 -4.03 9.50
N GLN A 105 18.18 -3.86 8.30
CA GLN A 105 19.35 -4.63 7.87
C GLN A 105 20.61 -4.30 8.68
N LYS A 106 20.87 -3.02 8.99
CA LYS A 106 22.00 -2.59 9.84
C LYS A 106 21.93 -3.20 11.23
N ARG A 107 20.72 -3.39 11.76
CA ARG A 107 20.51 -4.08 13.05
C ARG A 107 20.64 -5.59 12.95
N GLY A 108 20.79 -6.14 11.74
CA GLY A 108 20.86 -7.57 11.47
C GLY A 108 19.51 -8.29 11.55
N ALA A 109 18.40 -7.54 11.48
CA ALA A 109 17.06 -8.10 11.39
C ALA A 109 16.66 -8.34 9.92
N PHE A 110 15.64 -9.17 9.72
CA PHE A 110 15.16 -9.52 8.38
C PHE A 110 13.87 -8.74 8.06
N PRO A 111 13.82 -7.94 6.98
CA PRO A 111 12.65 -7.15 6.64
C PRO A 111 11.57 -8.00 5.94
N ILE A 112 10.30 -7.76 6.31
CA ILE A 112 9.11 -8.32 5.66
C ILE A 112 8.23 -7.15 5.22
N LEU A 113 8.11 -6.92 3.91
CA LEU A 113 7.19 -5.94 3.36
C LEU A 113 5.78 -6.55 3.31
N CYS A 114 4.79 -5.89 3.93
CA CYS A 114 3.43 -6.40 3.99
C CYS A 114 2.41 -5.34 3.60
N GLY A 115 1.59 -5.60 2.58
CA GLY A 115 0.55 -4.64 2.26
C GLY A 115 -0.34 -4.96 1.07
N GLY A 116 -1.25 -4.02 0.81
CA GLY A 116 -2.23 -4.10 -0.27
C GLY A 116 -2.14 -2.99 -1.30
N THR A 117 -1.26 -1.98 -1.09
CA THR A 117 -1.07 -0.87 -2.03
C THR A 117 -0.04 -1.27 -3.08
N GLY A 118 -0.54 -1.84 -4.20
CA GLY A 118 0.32 -2.42 -5.23
C GLY A 118 1.34 -1.45 -5.81
N LEU A 119 1.00 -0.16 -5.95
CA LEU A 119 1.93 0.87 -6.43
C LEU A 119 3.09 1.09 -5.44
N TYR A 120 2.85 1.06 -4.13
CA TYR A 120 3.89 1.16 -3.10
C TYR A 120 4.86 -0.02 -3.20
N ILE A 121 4.30 -1.24 -3.25
CA ILE A 121 5.09 -2.47 -3.38
C ILE A 121 5.93 -2.44 -4.66
N GLU A 122 5.32 -2.12 -5.79
CA GLU A 122 6.01 -2.13 -7.08
C GLU A 122 7.10 -1.05 -7.17
N SER A 123 6.88 0.13 -6.59
CA SER A 123 7.84 1.23 -6.62
C SER A 123 9.16 0.90 -5.91
N VAL A 124 9.09 0.14 -4.83
CA VAL A 124 10.30 -0.26 -4.08
C VAL A 124 10.96 -1.50 -4.67
N LEU A 125 10.18 -2.46 -5.18
CA LEU A 125 10.73 -3.66 -5.81
C LEU A 125 11.41 -3.40 -7.15
N LYS A 126 10.94 -2.39 -7.91
CA LYS A 126 11.55 -1.96 -9.17
C LYS A 126 12.52 -0.80 -9.03
N GLY A 127 12.60 -0.20 -7.85
CA GLY A 127 13.42 0.98 -7.65
C GLY A 127 13.00 2.13 -8.57
N TYR A 128 11.73 2.55 -8.53
CA TYR A 128 11.27 3.67 -9.36
C TYR A 128 12.05 4.94 -9.04
N HIS A 129 12.55 5.60 -10.06
CA HIS A 129 13.16 6.92 -9.91
C HIS A 129 12.04 7.95 -9.76
N LEU A 130 11.77 8.33 -8.50
CA LEU A 130 10.72 9.29 -8.15
C LEU A 130 11.34 10.63 -7.79
N SER A 131 10.67 11.71 -8.19
CA SER A 131 11.07 13.09 -7.89
C SER A 131 10.05 13.74 -6.94
N PRO A 132 10.49 14.59 -6.00
CA PRO A 132 9.62 15.36 -5.13
C PRO A 132 8.99 16.55 -5.89
N VAL A 133 8.11 16.24 -6.85
CA VAL A 133 7.52 17.26 -7.72
C VAL A 133 6.37 17.97 -6.99
N PRO A 134 6.47 19.28 -6.71
CA PRO A 134 5.39 20.05 -6.11
C PRO A 134 4.19 20.14 -7.07
N GLN A 135 3.02 20.47 -6.52
CA GLN A 135 1.87 20.80 -7.36
C GLN A 135 2.08 22.19 -7.99
N ASN A 136 1.76 22.30 -9.27
CA ASN A 136 1.79 23.55 -10.01
C ASN A 136 0.35 23.99 -10.37
N PRO A 137 -0.29 24.86 -9.54
CA PRO A 137 -1.67 25.30 -9.76
C PRO A 137 -1.89 25.98 -11.12
N GLU A 138 -0.95 26.80 -11.58
CA GLU A 138 -1.04 27.53 -12.86
C GLU A 138 -1.04 26.56 -14.04
N LEU A 139 -0.12 25.58 -14.02
CA LEU A 139 -0.09 24.54 -15.05
C LEU A 139 -1.38 23.71 -15.04
N ARG A 140 -1.90 23.36 -13.86
CA ARG A 140 -3.15 22.62 -13.74
C ARG A 140 -4.34 23.37 -14.28
N GLU A 141 -4.43 24.66 -14.01
CA GLU A 141 -5.49 25.52 -14.53
C GLU A 141 -5.43 25.62 -16.06
N SER A 142 -4.23 25.81 -16.64
CA SER A 142 -4.02 25.84 -18.08
C SER A 142 -4.40 24.55 -18.81
N LEU A 143 -4.35 23.43 -18.10
CA LEU A 143 -4.65 22.09 -18.63
C LEU A 143 -6.08 21.62 -18.32
N ALA A 144 -6.80 22.29 -17.39
CA ALA A 144 -8.09 21.82 -16.87
C ALA A 144 -9.18 21.68 -17.96
N HIS A 145 -9.10 22.47 -19.01
CA HIS A 145 -10.09 22.48 -20.10
C HIS A 145 -9.74 21.56 -21.27
N LYS A 146 -8.58 20.88 -21.23
CA LYS A 146 -8.12 20.00 -22.30
C LYS A 146 -8.75 18.62 -22.20
N SER A 147 -9.06 18.06 -23.36
CA SER A 147 -9.51 16.67 -23.47
C SER A 147 -8.41 15.68 -23.06
N LEU A 148 -8.78 14.46 -22.69
CA LEU A 148 -7.83 13.42 -22.35
C LEU A 148 -6.88 13.10 -23.54
N GLU A 149 -7.36 13.21 -24.75
CA GLU A 149 -6.57 13.00 -25.99
C GLU A 149 -5.49 14.08 -26.13
N GLU A 150 -5.84 15.36 -25.95
CA GLU A 150 -4.88 16.48 -25.99
C GLU A 150 -3.83 16.34 -24.87
N LEU A 151 -4.28 16.03 -23.65
CA LEU A 151 -3.35 15.79 -22.53
C LEU A 151 -2.38 14.63 -22.80
N THR A 152 -2.89 13.57 -23.44
CA THR A 152 -2.07 12.42 -23.83
C THR A 152 -1.00 12.80 -24.88
N LEU A 153 -1.32 13.67 -25.84
CA LEU A 153 -0.38 14.17 -26.83
C LEU A 153 0.71 15.02 -26.17
N ILE A 154 0.32 15.96 -25.31
CA ILE A 154 1.26 16.81 -24.56
C ILE A 154 2.22 15.94 -23.73
N LEU A 155 1.70 14.94 -23.04
CA LEU A 155 2.52 14.03 -22.25
C LEU A 155 3.51 13.25 -23.10
N LYS A 156 3.10 12.77 -24.29
CA LYS A 156 3.98 12.07 -25.23
C LYS A 156 5.13 12.93 -25.71
N GLU A 157 4.83 14.20 -26.05
CA GLU A 157 5.87 15.14 -26.50
C GLU A 157 6.87 15.45 -25.38
N LEU A 158 6.41 15.63 -24.14
CA LEU A 158 7.27 15.84 -22.99
C LEU A 158 8.16 14.63 -22.72
N LYS A 159 7.59 13.43 -22.73
CA LYS A 159 8.35 12.19 -22.54
C LYS A 159 9.40 11.94 -23.63
N ALA A 160 9.09 12.33 -24.87
CA ALA A 160 10.09 12.27 -25.95
C ALA A 160 11.28 13.22 -25.70
N LYS A 161 11.05 14.39 -25.07
CA LYS A 161 12.11 15.34 -24.71
C LYS A 161 12.94 14.90 -23.51
N THR A 162 12.31 14.25 -22.52
CA THR A 162 13.01 13.73 -21.32
C THR A 162 13.70 12.40 -21.56
N GLY A 163 13.47 11.74 -22.69
CA GLY A 163 13.93 10.36 -22.94
C GLY A 163 13.21 9.31 -22.08
N SER A 164 12.14 9.71 -21.37
CA SER A 164 11.36 8.81 -20.53
C SER A 164 10.34 8.03 -21.37
N ASN A 165 10.13 6.75 -21.02
CA ASN A 165 9.16 5.90 -21.71
C ASN A 165 7.78 6.01 -21.07
N MET A 166 6.72 5.84 -21.87
CA MET A 166 5.35 5.64 -21.37
C MET A 166 5.24 4.24 -20.73
N HIS A 167 5.76 4.09 -19.51
CA HIS A 167 5.78 2.77 -18.85
C HIS A 167 4.41 2.26 -18.42
N ASN A 168 3.41 3.15 -18.23
CA ASN A 168 2.07 2.79 -17.79
C ASN A 168 1.00 3.48 -18.62
N ARG A 169 0.04 2.71 -19.14
CA ARG A 169 -1.20 3.25 -19.68
C ARG A 169 -2.03 3.99 -18.62
N THR A 170 -1.77 3.73 -17.34
CA THR A 170 -2.49 4.34 -16.21
C THR A 170 -2.28 5.84 -16.09
N ASP A 171 -1.19 6.40 -16.63
CA ASP A 171 -0.93 7.84 -16.61
C ASP A 171 -1.96 8.63 -17.43
N VAL A 172 -2.61 7.98 -18.38
CA VAL A 172 -3.59 8.57 -19.29
C VAL A 172 -5.00 7.98 -19.15
N ASP A 173 -5.29 7.29 -18.04
CA ASP A 173 -6.62 6.74 -17.78
C ASP A 173 -7.66 7.81 -17.41
N THR A 174 -7.22 8.94 -16.85
CA THR A 174 -8.06 10.07 -16.48
C THR A 174 -7.33 11.39 -16.73
N ALA A 175 -8.10 12.47 -16.96
CA ALA A 175 -7.52 13.81 -17.13
C ALA A 175 -6.65 14.23 -15.93
N GLN A 176 -7.08 13.95 -14.70
CA GLN A 176 -6.31 14.27 -13.49
C GLN A 176 -4.95 13.57 -13.46
N ARG A 177 -4.88 12.29 -13.88
CA ARG A 177 -3.63 11.54 -13.95
C ARG A 177 -2.73 12.05 -15.06
N ALA A 178 -3.30 12.34 -16.23
CA ALA A 178 -2.56 12.92 -17.34
C ALA A 178 -1.97 14.29 -16.97
N ILE A 179 -2.74 15.17 -16.33
CA ILE A 179 -2.25 16.46 -15.82
C ILE A 179 -1.11 16.25 -14.82
N ARG A 180 -1.24 15.31 -13.87
CA ARG A 180 -0.16 15.01 -12.91
C ARG A 180 1.10 14.47 -13.59
N ALA A 181 0.96 13.62 -14.58
CA ALA A 181 2.08 13.12 -15.35
C ALA A 181 2.79 14.22 -16.15
N ILE A 182 2.02 15.13 -16.78
CA ILE A 182 2.56 16.32 -17.45
C ILE A 182 3.31 17.21 -16.46
N GLU A 183 2.75 17.45 -15.28
CA GLU A 183 3.37 18.24 -14.22
C GLU A 183 4.73 17.65 -13.79
N ILE A 184 4.80 16.33 -13.63
CA ILE A 184 6.04 15.62 -13.28
C ILE A 184 7.08 15.74 -14.40
N GLU A 185 6.71 15.47 -15.65
CA GLU A 185 7.65 15.54 -16.78
C GLU A 185 8.13 16.96 -17.04
N SER A 186 7.25 17.98 -16.93
CA SER A 186 7.63 19.38 -17.06
C SER A 186 8.62 19.81 -15.99
N TYR A 187 8.38 19.42 -14.74
CA TYR A 187 9.28 19.71 -13.63
C TYR A 187 10.65 19.05 -13.81
N ASN A 188 10.68 17.80 -14.23
CA ASN A 188 11.92 17.05 -14.43
C ASN A 188 12.77 17.61 -15.61
N LEU A 189 12.12 18.22 -16.62
CA LEU A 189 12.83 18.91 -17.71
C LEU A 189 13.58 20.15 -17.21
N GLU A 190 12.95 20.91 -16.33
CA GLU A 190 13.50 22.15 -15.76
C GLU A 190 14.51 21.85 -14.62
N HIS A 191 14.32 20.73 -13.92
CA HIS A 191 15.09 20.34 -12.76
C HIS A 191 15.60 18.90 -12.94
N PRO A 192 16.57 18.65 -13.80
CA PRO A 192 17.14 17.32 -13.99
C PRO A 192 17.73 16.82 -12.67
N MET A 193 17.17 15.74 -12.18
CA MET A 193 17.64 15.10 -10.94
C MET A 193 18.82 14.18 -11.24
N PRO A 194 19.88 14.18 -10.43
CA PRO A 194 20.92 13.17 -10.54
C PRO A 194 20.30 11.78 -10.31
N GLU A 195 20.77 10.78 -11.06
CA GLU A 195 20.41 9.40 -10.80
C GLU A 195 20.75 9.06 -9.34
N ARG A 196 19.74 8.75 -8.56
CA ARG A 196 19.92 8.28 -7.20
C ARG A 196 20.09 6.76 -7.25
N GLU A 197 21.21 6.26 -6.81
CA GLU A 197 21.38 4.84 -6.58
C GLU A 197 20.47 4.39 -5.44
N LEU A 198 19.46 3.60 -5.78
CA LEU A 198 18.58 2.99 -4.79
C LEU A 198 19.14 1.62 -4.39
N PRO A 199 19.05 1.23 -3.13
CA PRO A 199 19.45 -0.10 -2.71
C PRO A 199 18.70 -1.17 -3.51
N ALA A 200 19.42 -2.17 -4.01
CA ALA A 200 18.81 -3.32 -4.65
C ALA A 200 18.00 -4.13 -3.62
N VAL A 201 16.77 -4.47 -3.97
CA VAL A 201 15.88 -5.24 -3.12
C VAL A 201 15.52 -6.55 -3.80
N ASP A 202 16.22 -7.62 -3.42
CA ASP A 202 15.89 -8.98 -3.86
C ASP A 202 14.82 -9.55 -2.93
N SER A 203 13.58 -9.64 -3.42
CA SER A 203 12.46 -10.07 -2.59
C SER A 203 11.79 -11.35 -3.07
N LEU A 204 11.59 -12.29 -2.14
CA LEU A 204 10.65 -13.39 -2.34
C LEU A 204 9.22 -12.84 -2.22
N ILE A 205 8.44 -12.90 -3.29
CA ILE A 205 7.09 -12.33 -3.31
C ILE A 205 6.06 -13.43 -3.09
N ILE A 206 5.30 -13.29 -2.00
CA ILE A 206 4.21 -14.19 -1.61
C ILE A 206 2.88 -13.46 -1.81
N GLY A 207 2.04 -14.00 -2.67
CA GLY A 207 0.68 -13.52 -2.88
C GLY A 207 -0.33 -14.34 -2.07
N ILE A 208 -1.27 -13.70 -1.40
CA ILE A 208 -2.37 -14.42 -0.78
C ILE A 208 -3.55 -14.47 -1.75
N SER A 209 -3.85 -15.69 -2.22
CA SER A 209 -5.03 -15.96 -3.04
C SER A 209 -6.23 -16.31 -2.16
N ILE A 210 -7.38 -15.81 -2.53
CA ILE A 210 -8.66 -16.14 -1.89
C ILE A 210 -9.74 -16.22 -2.96
N ASP A 211 -10.57 -17.23 -2.88
CA ASP A 211 -11.74 -17.36 -3.75
C ASP A 211 -12.61 -16.10 -3.70
N ARG A 212 -13.31 -15.83 -4.79
CA ARG A 212 -14.12 -14.63 -4.95
C ARG A 212 -15.23 -14.54 -3.89
N ASP A 213 -15.95 -15.63 -3.68
CA ASP A 213 -17.14 -15.61 -2.83
C ASP A 213 -16.73 -15.63 -1.36
N ALA A 214 -15.72 -16.42 -0.98
CA ALA A 214 -15.11 -16.39 0.34
C ALA A 214 -14.54 -15.00 0.67
N ARG A 215 -13.93 -14.30 -0.29
CA ARG A 215 -13.44 -12.94 -0.09
C ARG A 215 -14.59 -11.97 0.13
N ARG A 216 -15.67 -12.06 -0.64
CA ARG A 216 -16.85 -11.20 -0.49
C ARG A 216 -17.45 -11.34 0.89
N GLU A 217 -17.66 -12.56 1.35
CA GLU A 217 -18.18 -12.86 2.67
C GLU A 217 -17.28 -12.29 3.78
N LYS A 218 -15.97 -12.49 3.68
CA LYS A 218 -15.01 -11.93 4.65
C LYS A 218 -15.04 -10.41 4.68
N ILE A 219 -15.16 -9.74 3.53
CA ILE A 219 -15.25 -8.28 3.44
C ILE A 219 -16.53 -7.79 4.12
N SER A 220 -17.69 -8.35 3.80
CA SER A 220 -18.98 -7.93 4.37
C SER A 220 -19.02 -8.15 5.88
N ARG A 221 -18.54 -9.30 6.36
CA ARG A 221 -18.44 -9.59 7.79
C ARG A 221 -17.51 -8.61 8.52
N ARG A 222 -16.32 -8.32 7.95
CA ARG A 222 -15.36 -7.38 8.52
C ARG A 222 -15.89 -5.94 8.54
N LEU A 223 -16.60 -5.51 7.49
CA LEU A 223 -17.24 -4.19 7.46
C LEU A 223 -18.25 -4.04 8.60
N LYS A 224 -19.15 -5.03 8.77
CA LYS A 224 -20.12 -5.03 9.86
C LYS A 224 -19.42 -4.96 11.22
N GLN A 225 -18.46 -5.85 11.46
CA GLN A 225 -17.69 -5.89 12.70
C GLN A 225 -17.07 -4.54 13.04
N ARG A 226 -16.44 -3.87 12.08
CA ARG A 226 -15.77 -2.58 12.29
C ARG A 226 -16.77 -1.45 12.56
N LEU A 227 -17.93 -1.48 11.95
CA LEU A 227 -19.01 -0.54 12.28
C LEU A 227 -19.48 -0.74 13.73
N ASP A 228 -19.61 -2.00 14.16
CA ASP A 228 -19.97 -2.35 15.55
C ASP A 228 -18.85 -1.99 16.55
N GLU A 229 -17.59 -2.01 16.15
CA GLU A 229 -16.39 -1.60 16.92
C GLU A 229 -16.22 -0.08 17.04
N GLY A 230 -17.07 0.73 16.40
CA GLY A 230 -17.04 2.19 16.53
C GLY A 230 -16.34 2.94 15.40
N MET A 231 -16.26 2.37 14.19
CA MET A 231 -15.65 3.05 13.05
C MET A 231 -16.30 4.40 12.72
N VAL A 232 -17.62 4.56 12.98
CA VAL A 232 -18.30 5.84 12.81
C VAL A 232 -17.82 6.85 13.86
N ASP A 233 -17.60 6.41 15.09
CA ASP A 233 -17.16 7.30 16.17
C ASP A 233 -15.67 7.69 16.02
N GLU A 234 -14.83 6.83 15.42
CA GLU A 234 -13.48 7.19 15.01
C GLU A 234 -13.50 8.40 14.07
N ILE A 235 -14.37 8.38 13.06
CA ILE A 235 -14.45 9.47 12.07
C ILE A 235 -15.07 10.73 12.67
N LYS A 236 -16.08 10.62 13.52
CA LYS A 236 -16.59 11.78 14.29
C LYS A 236 -15.49 12.40 15.12
N GLY A 237 -14.72 11.60 15.86
CA GLY A 237 -13.61 12.08 16.66
C GLY A 237 -12.51 12.78 15.83
N LEU A 238 -12.29 12.40 14.57
CA LEU A 238 -11.39 13.10 13.66
C LEU A 238 -11.95 14.47 13.27
N LEU A 239 -13.24 14.55 12.95
CA LEU A 239 -13.92 15.81 12.63
C LEU A 239 -13.96 16.76 13.84
N ASP A 240 -14.24 16.23 15.04
CA ASP A 240 -14.27 17.00 16.30
C ASP A 240 -12.88 17.57 16.66
N ARG A 241 -11.81 16.92 16.24
CA ARG A 241 -10.43 17.43 16.35
C ARG A 241 -10.10 18.49 15.29
N GLY A 242 -11.06 18.90 14.47
CA GLY A 242 -10.92 19.96 13.47
C GLY A 242 -10.34 19.52 12.13
N ILE A 243 -10.28 18.22 11.83
CA ILE A 243 -9.84 17.77 10.51
C ILE A 243 -10.96 18.05 9.50
N PRO A 244 -10.70 18.80 8.43
CA PRO A 244 -11.72 19.13 7.43
C PRO A 244 -12.33 17.88 6.79
N ALA A 245 -13.64 17.88 6.59
CA ALA A 245 -14.37 16.74 5.99
C ALA A 245 -13.83 16.38 4.59
N GLU A 246 -13.43 17.36 3.78
CA GLU A 246 -12.83 17.15 2.47
C GLU A 246 -11.51 16.34 2.55
N ASN A 247 -10.72 16.53 3.61
CA ASN A 247 -9.48 15.77 3.82
C ASN A 247 -9.78 14.30 4.14
N LEU A 248 -10.82 14.03 4.94
CA LEU A 248 -11.25 12.66 5.22
C LEU A 248 -11.86 12.01 3.97
N ILE A 249 -12.69 12.73 3.21
CA ILE A 249 -13.25 12.27 1.93
C ILE A 249 -12.15 11.94 0.93
N TYR A 250 -11.07 12.72 0.90
CA TYR A 250 -9.90 12.46 0.04
C TYR A 250 -9.25 11.10 0.28
N TYR A 251 -9.27 10.60 1.52
CA TYR A 251 -8.71 9.27 1.81
C TYR A 251 -9.51 8.12 1.18
N GLY A 252 -10.75 8.35 0.78
CA GLY A 252 -11.58 7.37 0.08
C GLY A 252 -12.12 6.27 0.98
N LEU A 253 -12.82 5.28 0.38
CA LEU A 253 -13.40 4.12 1.05
C LEU A 253 -14.11 4.49 2.37
N GLU A 254 -13.75 3.84 3.46
CA GLU A 254 -14.37 3.98 4.78
C GLU A 254 -14.49 5.45 5.19
N TYR A 255 -13.39 6.21 5.07
CA TYR A 255 -13.37 7.62 5.47
C TYR A 255 -14.26 8.50 4.60
N LYS A 256 -14.34 8.24 3.29
CA LYS A 256 -15.25 8.97 2.41
C LYS A 256 -16.70 8.72 2.77
N PHE A 257 -17.12 7.47 2.73
CA PHE A 257 -18.54 7.12 2.88
C PHE A 257 -19.08 7.46 4.27
N ILE A 258 -18.29 7.20 5.31
CA ILE A 258 -18.72 7.47 6.69
C ILE A 258 -18.67 8.97 6.97
N THR A 259 -17.69 9.73 6.46
CA THR A 259 -17.71 11.20 6.57
C THR A 259 -18.94 11.79 5.89
N GLU A 260 -19.29 11.35 4.68
CA GLU A 260 -20.49 11.81 3.97
C GLU A 260 -21.78 11.52 4.76
N TYR A 261 -21.84 10.39 5.46
CA TYR A 261 -22.93 10.08 6.38
C TYR A 261 -22.93 11.00 7.62
N VAL A 262 -21.80 11.16 8.29
CA VAL A 262 -21.68 11.96 9.53
C VAL A 262 -22.04 13.43 9.29
N ILE A 263 -21.70 13.99 8.12
CA ILE A 263 -22.06 15.37 7.76
C ILE A 263 -23.46 15.47 7.10
N GLY A 264 -24.27 14.42 7.11
CA GLY A 264 -25.67 14.41 6.68
C GLY A 264 -25.89 14.40 5.17
N LYS A 265 -24.87 14.04 4.35
CA LYS A 265 -25.03 13.96 2.88
C LYS A 265 -25.69 12.66 2.42
N THR A 266 -25.63 11.61 3.20
CA THR A 266 -26.22 10.29 2.89
C THR A 266 -26.85 9.69 4.12
N SER A 267 -27.81 8.79 3.95
CA SER A 267 -28.36 7.97 5.03
C SER A 267 -27.37 6.85 5.42
N TYR A 268 -27.60 6.23 6.57
CA TYR A 268 -26.81 5.07 7.02
C TYR A 268 -26.86 3.91 6.02
N ASP A 269 -28.03 3.60 5.49
CA ASP A 269 -28.22 2.51 4.53
C ASP A 269 -27.48 2.77 3.20
N GLU A 270 -27.51 4.01 2.72
CA GLU A 270 -26.76 4.40 1.52
C GLU A 270 -25.25 4.33 1.76
N MET A 271 -24.78 4.82 2.89
CA MET A 271 -23.39 4.73 3.32
C MET A 271 -22.95 3.27 3.37
N TYR A 272 -23.67 2.41 4.08
CA TYR A 272 -23.32 0.99 4.25
C TYR A 272 -23.24 0.27 2.92
N ARG A 273 -24.28 0.36 2.08
CA ARG A 273 -24.34 -0.31 0.77
C ARG A 273 -23.26 0.22 -0.18
N GLY A 274 -23.10 1.55 -0.21
CA GLY A 274 -22.09 2.20 -1.05
C GLY A 274 -20.69 1.79 -0.66
N LEU A 275 -20.38 1.79 0.62
CA LEU A 275 -19.08 1.39 1.16
C LEU A 275 -18.77 -0.09 0.90
N GLU A 276 -19.73 -0.99 1.15
CA GLU A 276 -19.54 -2.42 0.87
C GLU A 276 -19.19 -2.67 -0.59
N ILE A 277 -19.94 -2.06 -1.54
CA ILE A 277 -19.65 -2.14 -2.97
C ILE A 277 -18.25 -1.60 -3.28
N ALA A 278 -17.90 -0.46 -2.71
CA ALA A 278 -16.60 0.18 -2.94
C ALA A 278 -15.43 -0.67 -2.44
N ILE A 279 -15.54 -1.34 -1.29
CA ILE A 279 -14.52 -2.27 -0.76
C ILE A 279 -14.39 -3.50 -1.67
N HIS A 280 -15.49 -4.07 -2.16
CA HIS A 280 -15.44 -5.18 -3.12
C HIS A 280 -14.73 -4.79 -4.42
N GLN A 281 -15.02 -3.60 -4.95
CA GLN A 281 -14.34 -3.06 -6.13
C GLN A 281 -12.85 -2.79 -5.86
N PHE A 282 -12.53 -2.30 -4.67
CA PHE A 282 -11.14 -2.07 -4.27
C PHE A 282 -10.34 -3.37 -4.21
N ALA A 283 -10.88 -4.41 -3.58
CA ALA A 283 -10.27 -5.74 -3.56
C ALA A 283 -10.06 -6.33 -4.97
N LYS A 284 -11.00 -6.10 -5.89
CA LYS A 284 -10.86 -6.49 -7.30
C LYS A 284 -9.71 -5.73 -7.97
N ARG A 285 -9.60 -4.41 -7.75
CA ARG A 285 -8.50 -3.59 -8.31
C ARG A 285 -7.14 -4.04 -7.77
N GLN A 286 -7.02 -4.37 -6.48
CA GLN A 286 -5.79 -4.92 -5.91
C GLN A 286 -5.35 -6.19 -6.63
N MET A 287 -6.26 -7.15 -6.83
CA MET A 287 -5.95 -8.38 -7.55
C MET A 287 -5.59 -8.15 -9.03
N THR A 288 -6.25 -7.18 -9.67
CA THR A 288 -5.90 -6.78 -11.05
C THR A 288 -4.49 -6.21 -11.11
N TRP A 289 -4.09 -5.41 -10.12
CA TRP A 289 -2.73 -4.87 -10.02
C TRP A 289 -1.69 -5.97 -9.85
N PHE A 290 -1.90 -6.90 -8.91
CA PHE A 290 -0.95 -7.98 -8.65
C PHE A 290 -0.78 -8.91 -9.86
N ARG A 291 -1.86 -9.27 -10.55
CA ARG A 291 -1.77 -9.98 -11.85
C ARG A 291 -1.06 -9.13 -12.92
N GLY A 292 -1.20 -7.82 -12.85
CA GLY A 292 -0.43 -6.89 -13.67
C GLY A 292 1.07 -6.94 -13.36
N MET A 293 1.46 -7.07 -12.10
CA MET A 293 2.87 -7.25 -11.71
C MET A 293 3.45 -8.52 -12.33
N GLU A 294 2.72 -9.64 -12.30
CA GLU A 294 3.17 -10.89 -12.97
C GLU A 294 3.44 -10.65 -14.46
N ARG A 295 2.53 -9.99 -15.17
CA ARG A 295 2.72 -9.64 -16.59
C ARG A 295 3.90 -8.69 -16.83
N ARG A 296 4.32 -7.93 -15.81
CA ARG A 296 5.51 -7.05 -15.84
C ARG A 296 6.79 -7.74 -15.34
N GLY A 297 6.76 -9.08 -15.20
CA GLY A 297 7.92 -9.92 -14.92
C GLY A 297 8.18 -10.25 -13.44
N PHE A 298 7.28 -9.91 -12.53
CA PHE A 298 7.40 -10.36 -11.15
C PHE A 298 6.95 -11.81 -10.99
N THR A 299 7.71 -12.60 -10.26
CA THR A 299 7.31 -13.95 -9.86
C THR A 299 6.59 -13.89 -8.52
N ILE A 300 5.29 -14.17 -8.49
CA ILE A 300 4.47 -14.18 -7.28
C ILE A 300 4.11 -15.62 -6.93
N HIS A 301 4.51 -16.09 -5.75
CA HIS A 301 4.15 -17.41 -5.23
C HIS A 301 2.82 -17.30 -4.48
N TRP A 302 1.75 -17.83 -5.05
CA TRP A 302 0.41 -17.72 -4.48
C TRP A 302 0.15 -18.81 -3.42
N VAL A 303 -0.27 -18.37 -2.25
CA VAL A 303 -0.64 -19.22 -1.11
C VAL A 303 -2.13 -19.02 -0.83
N ASP A 304 -2.87 -20.10 -0.64
CA ASP A 304 -4.31 -20.04 -0.37
C ASP A 304 -4.57 -19.48 1.05
N ALA A 305 -5.43 -18.45 1.12
CA ALA A 305 -5.84 -17.79 2.36
C ALA A 305 -6.52 -18.74 3.36
N LEU A 306 -7.16 -19.82 2.86
CA LEU A 306 -7.94 -20.76 3.67
C LEU A 306 -7.08 -21.87 4.28
N GLN A 307 -5.82 -22.01 3.89
CA GLN A 307 -4.91 -22.98 4.52
C GLN A 307 -4.64 -22.62 5.99
N PRO A 308 -4.36 -23.62 6.85
CA PRO A 308 -3.88 -23.36 8.21
C PRO A 308 -2.66 -22.45 8.23
N MET A 309 -2.54 -21.61 9.26
CA MET A 309 -1.47 -20.61 9.35
C MET A 309 -0.08 -21.28 9.34
N GLU A 310 0.09 -22.35 10.08
CA GLU A 310 1.35 -23.11 10.19
C GLU A 310 1.80 -23.60 8.80
N LYS A 311 0.87 -24.11 8.00
CA LYS A 311 1.16 -24.59 6.65
C LYS A 311 1.56 -23.44 5.71
N LYS A 312 0.91 -22.29 5.81
CA LYS A 312 1.29 -21.11 5.04
C LYS A 312 2.70 -20.63 5.38
N VAL A 313 3.02 -20.56 6.68
CA VAL A 313 4.35 -20.18 7.17
C VAL A 313 5.41 -21.16 6.68
N GLU A 314 5.15 -22.47 6.77
CA GLU A 314 6.09 -23.52 6.33
C GLU A 314 6.36 -23.44 4.82
N THR A 315 5.31 -23.27 4.01
CA THR A 315 5.46 -23.05 2.56
C THR A 315 6.37 -21.85 2.24
N VAL A 316 6.20 -20.74 2.97
CA VAL A 316 7.06 -19.55 2.74
C VAL A 316 8.51 -19.85 3.13
N LEU A 317 8.74 -20.55 4.24
CA LEU A 317 10.09 -20.91 4.67
C LEU A 317 10.78 -21.90 3.72
N GLU A 318 10.04 -22.81 3.11
CA GLU A 318 10.56 -23.71 2.06
C GLU A 318 10.99 -22.92 0.82
N LEU A 319 10.15 -21.98 0.36
CA LEU A 319 10.48 -21.10 -0.76
C LEU A 319 11.69 -20.20 -0.49
N MET A 320 11.93 -19.82 0.77
CA MET A 320 13.14 -19.06 1.14
C MET A 320 14.43 -19.88 1.02
N ARG A 321 14.34 -21.21 1.17
CA ARG A 321 15.49 -22.12 1.14
C ARG A 321 15.82 -22.62 -0.27
N SER A 322 14.82 -22.62 -1.16
CA SER A 322 14.98 -22.99 -2.58
C SER A 322 15.66 -21.88 -3.39
#